data_c952fadafe82954cc70ce03ebe5e1620
#
_entry.id   c952fadafe82954cc70ce03ebe5e1620
#
_cell.length_a   1.000
_cell.length_b   1.000
_cell.length_c   1.000
_cell.angle_alpha   90.00
_cell.angle_beta   90.00
_cell.angle_gamma   90.00
#
_symmetry.space_group_name_H-M   'P 1'
#
loop_
_entity.id
_entity.type
_entity.pdbx_description
1 polymer ?
#
loop_
_entity_poly.entity_id
_entity_poly.type
_entity_poly.pdbx_seq_one_letter_code
_entity_poly.pdbx_strand_id
1 'polypeptide(L)'
;MKFEIFLVLALSLGQSAVYSIVSFLDKVTRAPLGEQTTSMNNPLSARPWFDLTYQLLDIAFALVPVALALYFMARSLGLGPRQVGFDLRRPGRDAAWGAGLFLAMGLGTLGLYAVGRALGLTTALSVANLEGYWWTVPVLLLSAARHAVLEEVLMLAFLFAHGRALKIAPWALLLGSALLRGSYHLYQGFGPFIGNAVMGAVFGWVYLRWGRVMPLVIAHFLLDAVGFVGFALIGPAIGIGG
;
A
#
# COMPACT_ATOMS: atom_id res chain seq x y z
N MET A 1 12.15 8.30 19.98
CA MET A 1 12.28 7.32 18.88
C MET A 1 11.33 6.12 18.96
N LYS A 2 11.39 5.24 20.00
CA LYS A 2 10.43 4.10 20.10
C LYS A 2 8.98 4.55 20.14
N PHE A 3 8.69 5.58 20.92
CA PHE A 3 7.35 6.18 21.03
C PHE A 3 6.89 6.81 19.70
N GLU A 4 7.78 7.45 18.96
CA GLU A 4 7.49 8.02 17.64
C GLU A 4 7.11 6.93 16.63
N ILE A 5 7.88 5.81 16.60
CA ILE A 5 7.53 4.64 15.76
C ILE A 5 6.14 4.12 16.15
N PHE A 6 5.91 3.92 17.44
CA PHE A 6 4.62 3.44 17.93
C PHE A 6 3.49 4.40 17.53
N LEU A 7 3.66 5.70 17.77
CA LEU A 7 2.62 6.70 17.50
C LEU A 7 2.27 6.75 16.00
N VAL A 8 3.28 6.84 15.13
CA VAL A 8 3.05 6.92 13.68
C VAL A 8 2.37 5.64 13.16
N LEU A 9 2.86 4.47 13.57
CA LEU A 9 2.27 3.20 13.14
C LEU A 9 0.89 2.96 13.76
N ALA A 10 0.67 3.31 15.02
CA ALA A 10 -0.63 3.16 15.67
C ALA A 10 -1.73 4.03 15.03
N LEU A 11 -1.36 5.20 14.49
CA LEU A 11 -2.28 6.11 13.79
C LEU A 11 -2.43 5.79 12.29
N SER A 12 -1.80 4.74 11.79
CA SER A 12 -1.75 4.42 10.36
C SER A 12 -1.73 2.90 10.10
N LEU A 13 -0.65 2.40 9.54
CA LEU A 13 -0.53 1.02 9.06
C LEU A 13 -0.65 -0.04 10.18
N GLY A 14 -0.28 0.28 11.41
CA GLY A 14 -0.50 -0.60 12.56
C GLY A 14 -1.99 -0.75 12.89
N GLN A 15 -2.76 0.35 12.88
CA GLN A 15 -4.21 0.32 12.98
C GLN A 15 -4.80 -0.52 11.86
N SER A 16 -4.39 -0.28 10.61
CA SER A 16 -4.85 -1.03 9.45
C SER A 16 -4.57 -2.53 9.58
N ALA A 17 -3.41 -2.92 10.12
CA ALA A 17 -3.09 -4.32 10.39
C ALA A 17 -4.04 -4.97 11.40
N VAL A 18 -4.36 -4.28 12.50
CA VAL A 18 -5.31 -4.77 13.51
C VAL A 18 -6.69 -4.98 12.89
N TYR A 19 -7.22 -3.97 12.18
CA TYR A 19 -8.52 -4.09 11.49
C TYR A 19 -8.51 -5.19 10.43
N SER A 20 -7.43 -5.35 9.71
CA SER A 20 -7.28 -6.40 8.70
C SER A 20 -7.32 -7.81 9.31
N ILE A 21 -6.64 -8.02 10.44
CA ILE A 21 -6.66 -9.29 11.16
C ILE A 21 -8.08 -9.59 11.66
N VAL A 22 -8.76 -8.62 12.27
CA VAL A 22 -10.14 -8.79 12.75
C VAL A 22 -11.09 -9.10 11.58
N SER A 23 -10.99 -8.36 10.48
CA SER A 23 -11.77 -8.60 9.26
C SER A 23 -11.51 -9.98 8.66
N PHE A 24 -10.26 -10.44 8.67
CA PHE A 24 -9.92 -11.78 8.22
C PHE A 24 -10.56 -12.86 9.10
N LEU A 25 -10.49 -12.72 10.43
CA LEU A 25 -11.13 -13.64 11.37
C LEU A 25 -12.65 -13.69 11.19
N ASP A 26 -13.30 -12.53 10.99
CA ASP A 26 -14.74 -12.47 10.68
C ASP A 26 -15.04 -13.25 9.37
N LYS A 27 -14.25 -13.07 8.34
CA LYS A 27 -14.44 -13.75 7.05
C LYS A 27 -14.29 -15.28 7.15
N VAL A 28 -13.20 -15.77 7.76
CA VAL A 28 -12.93 -17.21 7.82
C VAL A 28 -13.91 -17.97 8.74
N THR A 29 -14.54 -17.25 9.69
CA THR A 29 -15.58 -17.84 10.57
C THR A 29 -16.98 -17.79 9.94
N ARG A 30 -17.17 -16.99 8.88
CA ARG A 30 -18.47 -16.81 8.21
C ARG A 30 -18.68 -17.80 7.05
N ALA A 31 -17.71 -17.92 6.14
CA ALA A 31 -17.79 -18.77 4.95
C ALA A 31 -16.38 -19.00 4.36
N PRO A 32 -16.22 -19.97 3.43
CA PRO A 32 -14.97 -20.15 2.70
C PRO A 32 -14.51 -18.87 2.01
N LEU A 33 -13.21 -18.52 2.12
CA LEU A 33 -12.65 -17.29 1.53
C LEU A 33 -12.88 -17.19 0.02
N GLY A 34 -12.80 -18.33 -0.68
CA GLY A 34 -12.99 -18.41 -2.13
C GLY A 34 -14.38 -17.99 -2.60
N GLU A 35 -15.39 -18.04 -1.73
CA GLU A 35 -16.78 -17.67 -2.02
C GLU A 35 -17.11 -16.21 -1.67
N GLN A 36 -16.16 -15.49 -1.07
CA GLN A 36 -16.36 -14.12 -0.61
C GLN A 36 -15.68 -13.11 -1.54
N THR A 37 -16.22 -11.89 -1.55
CA THR A 37 -15.63 -10.73 -2.26
C THR A 37 -15.12 -9.69 -1.26
N THR A 38 -13.96 -9.12 -1.56
CA THR A 38 -13.42 -7.95 -0.85
C THR A 38 -13.50 -6.74 -1.77
N SER A 39 -14.28 -5.75 -1.37
CA SER A 39 -14.45 -4.49 -2.11
C SER A 39 -13.50 -3.41 -1.60
N MET A 40 -12.96 -2.64 -2.52
CA MET A 40 -12.05 -1.52 -2.28
C MET A 40 -12.51 -0.29 -3.09
N ASN A 41 -12.04 0.90 -2.72
CA ASN A 41 -12.42 2.16 -3.37
C ASN A 41 -13.94 2.27 -3.58
N ASN A 42 -14.69 2.06 -2.49
CA ASN A 42 -16.14 2.15 -2.50
C ASN A 42 -16.61 3.60 -2.42
N PRO A 43 -17.82 3.93 -2.94
CA PRO A 43 -18.45 5.22 -2.69
C PRO A 43 -18.62 5.47 -1.18
N LEU A 44 -18.33 6.69 -0.74
CA LEU A 44 -18.45 7.13 0.65
C LEU A 44 -19.77 7.90 0.87
N SER A 45 -20.51 8.21 -0.20
CA SER A 45 -21.82 8.83 -0.17
C SER A 45 -22.62 8.45 -1.42
N ALA A 46 -23.94 8.31 -1.28
CA ALA A 46 -24.86 8.18 -2.42
C ALA A 46 -25.02 9.50 -3.24
N ARG A 47 -24.52 10.62 -2.74
CA ARG A 47 -24.59 11.92 -3.38
C ARG A 47 -23.27 12.26 -4.05
N PRO A 48 -23.17 12.42 -5.38
CA PRO A 48 -21.91 12.47 -6.12
C PRO A 48 -20.90 13.49 -5.63
N TRP A 49 -21.33 14.74 -5.39
CA TRP A 49 -20.41 15.80 -4.91
C TRP A 49 -19.94 15.59 -3.47
N PHE A 50 -20.77 14.97 -2.62
CA PHE A 50 -20.35 14.60 -1.27
C PHE A 50 -19.42 13.39 -1.30
N ASP A 51 -19.65 12.44 -2.20
CA ASP A 51 -18.72 11.33 -2.41
C ASP A 51 -17.35 11.85 -2.81
N LEU A 52 -17.26 12.69 -3.85
CA LEU A 52 -16.01 13.33 -4.25
C LEU A 52 -15.34 14.07 -3.07
N THR A 53 -16.12 14.83 -2.31
CA THR A 53 -15.58 15.56 -1.15
C THR A 53 -15.00 14.62 -0.11
N TYR A 54 -15.71 13.56 0.25
CA TYR A 54 -15.23 12.56 1.22
C TYR A 54 -14.00 11.80 0.71
N GLN A 55 -13.96 11.43 -0.57
CA GLN A 55 -12.79 10.79 -1.19
C GLN A 55 -11.54 11.69 -1.09
N LEU A 56 -11.69 12.97 -1.40
CA LEU A 56 -10.57 13.93 -1.30
C LEU A 56 -10.13 14.17 0.15
N LEU A 57 -11.07 14.25 1.09
CA LEU A 57 -10.76 14.36 2.52
C LEU A 57 -10.05 13.11 3.04
N ASP A 58 -10.51 11.91 2.68
CA ASP A 58 -9.86 10.65 3.05
C ASP A 58 -8.43 10.60 2.53
N ILE A 59 -8.21 10.96 1.26
CA ILE A 59 -6.87 11.04 0.67
C ILE A 59 -5.98 12.04 1.43
N ALA A 60 -6.51 13.23 1.73
CA ALA A 60 -5.74 14.27 2.40
C ALA A 60 -5.38 13.86 3.84
N PHE A 61 -6.35 13.39 4.61
CA PHE A 61 -6.13 12.99 6.02
C PHE A 61 -5.28 11.74 6.15
N ALA A 62 -5.35 10.80 5.22
CA ALA A 62 -4.47 9.64 5.20
C ALA A 62 -2.98 10.00 5.02
N LEU A 63 -2.65 11.18 4.50
CA LEU A 63 -1.27 11.67 4.38
C LEU A 63 -0.74 12.38 5.66
N VAL A 64 -1.59 12.63 6.65
CA VAL A 64 -1.15 13.24 7.93
C VAL A 64 -0.08 12.41 8.64
N PRO A 65 -0.18 11.06 8.74
CA PRO A 65 0.91 10.24 9.28
C PRO A 65 2.24 10.37 8.51
N VAL A 66 2.20 10.63 7.19
CA VAL A 66 3.40 10.88 6.40
C VAL A 66 4.06 12.19 6.82
N ALA A 67 3.28 13.25 6.95
CA ALA A 67 3.80 14.53 7.44
C ALA A 67 4.40 14.41 8.85
N LEU A 68 3.73 13.66 9.74
CA LEU A 68 4.21 13.37 11.10
C LEU A 68 5.53 12.57 11.07
N ALA A 69 5.63 11.55 10.22
CA ALA A 69 6.84 10.76 10.05
C ALA A 69 8.03 11.62 9.56
N LEU A 70 7.78 12.47 8.55
CA LEU A 70 8.79 13.40 8.05
C LEU A 70 9.22 14.40 9.11
N TYR A 71 8.28 14.91 9.90
CA TYR A 71 8.56 15.79 11.05
C TYR A 71 9.45 15.11 12.08
N PHE A 72 9.13 13.87 12.50
CA PHE A 72 9.95 13.14 13.47
C PHE A 72 11.33 12.78 12.92
N MET A 73 11.44 12.39 11.64
CA MET A 73 12.75 12.17 11.02
C MET A 73 13.62 13.45 11.06
N ALA A 74 13.03 14.59 10.73
CA ALA A 74 13.75 15.87 10.79
C ALA A 74 14.10 16.26 12.23
N ARG A 75 13.16 16.15 13.16
CA ARG A 75 13.31 16.58 14.55
C ARG A 75 14.26 15.70 15.36
N SER A 76 14.16 14.37 15.21
CA SER A 76 14.87 13.41 16.07
C SER A 76 16.15 12.87 15.45
N LEU A 77 16.27 12.90 14.11
CA LEU A 77 17.40 12.31 13.38
C LEU A 77 18.13 13.33 12.48
N GLY A 78 17.61 14.52 12.31
CA GLY A 78 18.15 15.50 11.37
C GLY A 78 18.00 15.10 9.89
N LEU A 79 17.08 14.15 9.58
CA LEU A 79 16.90 13.60 8.24
C LEU A 79 15.68 14.24 7.57
N GLY A 80 15.92 15.00 6.49
CA GLY A 80 14.85 15.50 5.64
C GLY A 80 14.49 14.53 4.50
N PRO A 81 13.46 14.85 3.70
CA PRO A 81 13.01 14.00 2.60
C PRO A 81 14.12 13.61 1.61
N ARG A 82 15.05 14.52 1.35
CA ARG A 82 16.18 14.28 0.43
C ARG A 82 17.13 13.19 0.87
N GLN A 83 17.41 13.12 2.18
CA GLN A 83 18.34 12.13 2.74
C GLN A 83 17.80 10.70 2.70
N VAL A 84 16.48 10.53 2.63
CA VAL A 84 15.80 9.24 2.47
C VAL A 84 15.41 8.96 1.01
N GLY A 85 15.82 9.84 0.08
CA GLY A 85 15.55 9.69 -1.35
C GLY A 85 14.07 9.88 -1.71
N PHE A 86 13.34 10.67 -0.93
CA PHE A 86 11.99 11.16 -1.25
C PHE A 86 12.12 12.54 -1.90
N ASP A 87 12.60 12.57 -3.14
CA ASP A 87 12.85 13.79 -3.91
C ASP A 87 12.77 13.53 -5.43
N LEU A 88 12.65 14.58 -6.22
CA LEU A 88 12.59 14.53 -7.68
C LEU A 88 13.95 14.83 -8.36
N ARG A 89 15.08 14.58 -7.70
CA ARG A 89 16.41 14.89 -8.26
C ARG A 89 16.87 13.94 -9.37
N ARG A 90 16.31 12.73 -9.44
CA ARG A 90 16.70 11.69 -10.40
C ARG A 90 15.47 11.09 -11.10
N PRO A 91 14.56 11.91 -11.67
CA PRO A 91 13.23 11.47 -12.08
C PRO A 91 13.28 10.34 -13.11
N GLY A 92 14.12 10.43 -14.12
CA GLY A 92 14.24 9.40 -15.16
C GLY A 92 14.78 8.06 -14.62
N ARG A 93 15.79 8.12 -13.74
CA ARG A 93 16.36 6.92 -13.11
C ARG A 93 15.38 6.28 -12.13
N ASP A 94 14.74 7.08 -11.29
CA ASP A 94 13.75 6.62 -10.31
C ASP A 94 12.53 6.01 -11.04
N ALA A 95 12.08 6.61 -12.15
CA ALA A 95 11.02 6.07 -12.99
C ALA A 95 11.40 4.75 -13.68
N ALA A 96 12.60 4.64 -14.24
CA ALA A 96 13.06 3.40 -14.88
C ALA A 96 13.13 2.22 -13.87
N TRP A 97 13.69 2.45 -12.70
CA TRP A 97 13.73 1.44 -11.65
C TRP A 97 12.34 1.12 -11.08
N GLY A 98 11.50 2.15 -10.90
CA GLY A 98 10.11 1.99 -10.50
C GLY A 98 9.33 1.13 -11.48
N ALA A 99 9.45 1.39 -12.79
CA ALA A 99 8.81 0.60 -13.84
C ALA A 99 9.32 -0.86 -13.86
N GLY A 100 10.63 -1.08 -13.71
CA GLY A 100 11.20 -2.42 -13.63
C GLY A 100 10.67 -3.22 -12.43
N LEU A 101 10.60 -2.60 -11.26
CA LEU A 101 10.03 -3.20 -10.05
C LEU A 101 8.52 -3.44 -10.20
N PHE A 102 7.77 -2.51 -10.80
CA PHE A 102 6.34 -2.68 -11.12
C PHE A 102 6.12 -3.94 -11.98
N LEU A 103 6.89 -4.12 -13.06
CA LEU A 103 6.74 -5.29 -13.93
C LEU A 103 7.06 -6.59 -13.18
N ALA A 104 8.16 -6.63 -12.43
CA ALA A 104 8.56 -7.81 -11.69
C ALA A 104 7.53 -8.20 -10.62
N MET A 105 7.07 -7.22 -9.82
CA MET A 105 6.10 -7.46 -8.75
C MET A 105 4.69 -7.69 -9.29
N GLY A 106 4.28 -6.95 -10.33
CA GLY A 106 2.95 -7.07 -10.92
C GLY A 106 2.69 -8.46 -11.50
N LEU A 107 3.64 -9.00 -12.27
CA LEU A 107 3.55 -10.37 -12.80
C LEU A 107 3.50 -11.41 -11.67
N GLY A 108 4.35 -11.25 -10.64
CA GLY A 108 4.34 -12.13 -9.48
C GLY A 108 3.02 -12.08 -8.70
N THR A 109 2.47 -10.90 -8.50
CA THR A 109 1.19 -10.69 -7.79
C THR A 109 0.02 -11.30 -8.56
N LEU A 110 -0.05 -11.13 -9.89
CA LEU A 110 -1.09 -11.73 -10.72
C LEU A 110 -1.04 -13.26 -10.64
N GLY A 111 0.16 -13.85 -10.75
CA GLY A 111 0.34 -15.30 -10.62
C GLY A 111 -0.10 -15.81 -9.24
N LEU A 112 0.33 -15.13 -8.16
CA LEU A 112 -0.04 -15.49 -6.80
C LEU A 112 -1.55 -15.35 -6.54
N TYR A 113 -2.17 -14.29 -7.07
CA TYR A 113 -3.62 -14.11 -6.98
C TYR A 113 -4.37 -15.23 -7.69
N ALA A 114 -3.98 -15.60 -8.92
CA ALA A 114 -4.60 -16.70 -9.67
C ALA A 114 -4.50 -18.03 -8.90
N VAL A 115 -3.32 -18.36 -8.37
CA VAL A 115 -3.11 -19.57 -7.56
C VAL A 115 -3.92 -19.49 -6.26
N GLY A 116 -3.92 -18.36 -5.56
CA GLY A 116 -4.68 -18.18 -4.32
C GLY A 116 -6.19 -18.31 -4.54
N ARG A 117 -6.72 -17.84 -5.67
CA ARG A 117 -8.13 -18.04 -6.08
C ARG A 117 -8.43 -19.50 -6.36
N ALA A 118 -7.59 -20.17 -7.16
CA ALA A 118 -7.75 -21.58 -7.50
C ALA A 118 -7.74 -22.50 -6.26
N LEU A 119 -6.97 -22.14 -5.22
CA LEU A 119 -6.90 -22.87 -3.95
C LEU A 119 -7.94 -22.44 -2.91
N GLY A 120 -8.80 -21.47 -3.20
CA GLY A 120 -9.79 -20.95 -2.25
C GLY A 120 -9.19 -20.15 -1.06
N LEU A 121 -7.93 -19.75 -1.16
CA LEU A 121 -7.18 -19.04 -0.10
C LEU A 121 -7.28 -17.51 -0.18
N THR A 122 -7.95 -17.00 -1.22
CA THR A 122 -8.05 -15.57 -1.51
C THR A 122 -9.48 -15.22 -1.90
N THR A 123 -10.02 -14.10 -1.38
CA THR A 123 -11.33 -13.59 -1.78
C THR A 123 -11.29 -13.07 -3.23
N ALA A 124 -12.43 -13.02 -3.90
CA ALA A 124 -12.53 -12.20 -5.12
C ALA A 124 -12.28 -10.74 -4.77
N LEU A 125 -11.57 -10.01 -5.63
CA LEU A 125 -11.26 -8.60 -5.40
C LEU A 125 -12.07 -7.73 -6.36
N SER A 126 -12.86 -6.80 -5.79
CA SER A 126 -13.49 -5.70 -6.50
C SER A 126 -12.75 -4.42 -6.11
N VAL A 127 -11.76 -4.04 -6.93
CA VAL A 127 -10.74 -3.04 -6.53
C VAL A 127 -11.14 -1.60 -6.84
N ALA A 128 -12.22 -1.36 -7.61
CA ALA A 128 -12.73 -0.05 -7.92
C ALA A 128 -14.24 -0.09 -8.11
N ASN A 129 -14.98 0.51 -7.19
CA ASN A 129 -16.44 0.49 -7.15
C ASN A 129 -17.06 1.89 -7.23
N LEU A 130 -16.28 2.91 -7.62
CA LEU A 130 -16.78 4.27 -7.80
C LEU A 130 -17.64 4.35 -9.07
N GLU A 131 -18.71 5.14 -9.02
CA GLU A 131 -19.55 5.40 -10.18
C GLU A 131 -18.79 6.15 -11.30
N GLY A 132 -19.24 6.00 -12.56
CA GLY A 132 -18.57 6.50 -13.76
C GLY A 132 -18.69 8.03 -13.98
N TYR A 133 -18.18 8.83 -13.03
CA TYR A 133 -18.05 10.28 -13.19
C TYR A 133 -16.70 10.65 -13.82
N TRP A 134 -16.59 11.87 -14.37
CA TRP A 134 -15.35 12.35 -14.97
C TRP A 134 -14.17 12.42 -13.99
N TRP A 135 -14.42 12.51 -12.68
CA TRP A 135 -13.40 12.52 -11.62
C TRP A 135 -13.03 11.14 -11.11
N THR A 136 -13.72 10.07 -11.52
CA THR A 136 -13.45 8.69 -11.03
C THR A 136 -12.00 8.30 -11.26
N VAL A 137 -11.49 8.41 -12.49
CA VAL A 137 -10.09 8.10 -12.79
C VAL A 137 -9.11 9.01 -12.02
N PRO A 138 -9.25 10.34 -12.02
CA PRO A 138 -8.46 11.22 -11.16
C PRO A 138 -8.44 10.82 -9.68
N VAL A 139 -9.58 10.48 -9.09
CA VAL A 139 -9.67 10.06 -7.67
C VAL A 139 -8.95 8.73 -7.44
N LEU A 140 -9.12 7.74 -8.33
CA LEU A 140 -8.40 6.46 -8.24
C LEU A 140 -6.88 6.64 -8.34
N LEU A 141 -6.40 7.52 -9.23
CA LEU A 141 -4.97 7.84 -9.33
C LEU A 141 -4.44 8.55 -8.08
N LEU A 142 -5.22 9.48 -7.50
CA LEU A 142 -4.85 10.13 -6.23
C LEU A 142 -4.85 9.13 -5.07
N SER A 143 -5.80 8.20 -5.03
CA SER A 143 -5.84 7.11 -4.04
C SER A 143 -4.62 6.21 -4.18
N ALA A 144 -4.25 5.79 -5.39
CA ALA A 144 -3.03 5.02 -5.65
C ALA A 144 -1.77 5.78 -5.19
N ALA A 145 -1.67 7.08 -5.51
CA ALA A 145 -0.56 7.91 -5.07
C ALA A 145 -0.49 8.04 -3.54
N ARG A 146 -1.65 8.21 -2.88
CA ARG A 146 -1.75 8.24 -1.42
C ARG A 146 -1.24 6.95 -0.78
N HIS A 147 -1.68 5.78 -1.26
CA HIS A 147 -1.23 4.48 -0.74
C HIS A 147 0.29 4.32 -0.91
N ALA A 148 0.79 4.56 -2.12
CA ALA A 148 2.22 4.43 -2.40
C ALA A 148 3.08 5.36 -1.53
N VAL A 149 2.68 6.61 -1.36
CA VAL A 149 3.43 7.57 -0.52
C VAL A 149 3.32 7.18 0.96
N LEU A 150 2.11 6.88 1.45
CA LEU A 150 1.89 6.51 2.85
C LEU A 150 2.74 5.27 3.20
N GLU A 151 2.59 4.20 2.43
CA GLU A 151 3.22 2.93 2.76
C GLU A 151 4.74 2.98 2.60
N GLU A 152 5.26 3.49 1.48
CA GLU A 152 6.71 3.47 1.27
C GLU A 152 7.45 4.47 2.16
N VAL A 153 6.88 5.64 2.44
CA VAL A 153 7.52 6.60 3.36
C VAL A 153 7.50 6.06 4.79
N LEU A 154 6.39 5.49 5.27
CA LEU A 154 6.32 4.98 6.63
C LEU A 154 7.13 3.70 6.83
N MET A 155 6.97 2.73 5.92
CA MET A 155 7.59 1.40 6.08
C MET A 155 9.07 1.40 5.78
N LEU A 156 9.54 2.22 4.85
CA LEU A 156 10.94 2.19 4.42
C LEU A 156 11.72 3.42 4.90
N ALA A 157 11.25 4.64 4.61
CA ALA A 157 11.99 5.82 5.01
C ALA A 157 11.99 5.98 6.53
N PHE A 158 10.80 6.06 7.14
CA PHE A 158 10.66 6.35 8.57
C PHE A 158 11.08 5.18 9.47
N LEU A 159 10.50 3.99 9.27
CA LEU A 159 10.77 2.82 10.12
C LEU A 159 12.25 2.41 10.06
N PHE A 160 12.87 2.40 8.87
CA PHE A 160 14.27 2.02 8.73
C PHE A 160 15.22 3.09 9.26
N ALA A 161 14.91 4.39 9.10
CA ALA A 161 15.73 5.46 9.68
C ALA A 161 15.75 5.38 11.21
N HIS A 162 14.58 5.28 11.84
CA HIS A 162 14.45 5.17 13.29
C HIS A 162 15.00 3.83 13.81
N GLY A 163 14.73 2.73 13.11
CA GLY A 163 15.25 1.41 13.46
C GLY A 163 16.78 1.34 13.46
N ARG A 164 17.42 1.93 12.45
CA ARG A 164 18.88 2.05 12.41
C ARG A 164 19.42 2.89 13.56
N ALA A 165 18.78 4.01 13.89
CA ALA A 165 19.16 4.85 15.03
C ALA A 165 19.01 4.11 16.37
N LEU A 166 18.06 3.17 16.47
CA LEU A 166 17.87 2.26 17.59
C LEU A 166 18.77 1.01 17.54
N LYS A 167 19.68 0.93 16.55
CA LYS A 167 20.60 -0.21 16.33
C LYS A 167 19.88 -1.54 16.09
N ILE A 168 18.66 -1.52 15.55
CA ILE A 168 17.94 -2.72 15.14
C ILE A 168 18.64 -3.31 13.92
N ALA A 169 18.86 -4.62 13.93
CA ALA A 169 19.53 -5.32 12.83
C ALA A 169 18.75 -5.15 11.50
N PRO A 170 19.42 -4.95 10.35
CA PRO A 170 18.76 -4.75 9.06
C PRO A 170 17.79 -5.86 8.68
N TRP A 171 18.12 -7.12 8.97
CA TRP A 171 17.23 -8.25 8.70
C TRP A 171 15.94 -8.21 9.53
N ALA A 172 16.03 -7.72 10.79
CA ALA A 172 14.86 -7.61 11.67
C ALA A 172 13.93 -6.47 11.18
N LEU A 173 14.50 -5.35 10.70
CA LEU A 173 13.72 -4.28 10.05
C LEU A 173 13.03 -4.79 8.78
N LEU A 174 13.77 -5.55 7.96
CA LEU A 174 13.25 -6.14 6.72
C LEU A 174 12.08 -7.08 7.01
N LEU A 175 12.27 -8.02 7.92
CA LEU A 175 11.26 -9.01 8.29
C LEU A 175 10.05 -8.33 8.94
N GLY A 176 10.28 -7.41 9.89
CA GLY A 176 9.21 -6.68 10.58
C GLY A 176 8.36 -5.83 9.62
N SER A 177 9.01 -5.13 8.67
CA SER A 177 8.30 -4.34 7.66
C SER A 177 7.51 -5.23 6.70
N ALA A 178 8.10 -6.35 6.25
CA ALA A 178 7.43 -7.31 5.37
C ALA A 178 6.19 -7.94 6.02
N LEU A 179 6.33 -8.40 7.27
CA LEU A 179 5.21 -8.98 8.02
C LEU A 179 4.11 -7.95 8.30
N LEU A 180 4.47 -6.73 8.69
CA LEU A 180 3.47 -5.67 8.90
C LEU A 180 2.74 -5.35 7.60
N ARG A 181 3.48 -5.26 6.44
CA ARG A 181 2.87 -5.05 5.13
C ARG A 181 1.89 -6.18 4.78
N GLY A 182 2.27 -7.42 4.91
CA GLY A 182 1.36 -8.55 4.72
C GLY A 182 0.13 -8.45 5.62
N SER A 183 0.31 -8.10 6.90
CA SER A 183 -0.76 -8.09 7.90
C SER A 183 -1.89 -7.14 7.57
N TYR A 184 -1.63 -5.92 7.07
CA TYR A 184 -2.71 -5.01 6.71
C TYR A 184 -3.36 -5.31 5.34
N HIS A 185 -2.87 -6.34 4.61
CA HIS A 185 -3.53 -6.90 3.43
C HIS A 185 -4.23 -8.25 3.70
N LEU A 186 -4.15 -8.79 4.93
CA LEU A 186 -4.69 -10.09 5.28
C LEU A 186 -6.23 -10.17 5.09
N TYR A 187 -6.95 -9.03 5.22
CA TYR A 187 -8.41 -8.96 4.99
C TYR A 187 -8.84 -9.40 3.58
N GLN A 188 -7.90 -9.46 2.63
CA GLN A 188 -8.12 -9.95 1.26
C GLN A 188 -7.86 -11.47 1.14
N GLY A 189 -7.33 -12.11 2.19
CA GLY A 189 -6.95 -13.51 2.24
C GLY A 189 -5.44 -13.75 2.29
N PHE A 190 -5.05 -15.02 2.33
CA PHE A 190 -3.64 -15.42 2.45
C PHE A 190 -2.80 -15.08 1.21
N GLY A 191 -3.36 -15.13 0.01
CA GLY A 191 -2.63 -14.79 -1.21
C GLY A 191 -2.09 -13.35 -1.17
N PRO A 192 -2.95 -12.33 -0.97
CA PRO A 192 -2.53 -10.94 -0.79
C PRO A 192 -1.60 -10.71 0.40
N PHE A 193 -1.79 -11.41 1.54
CA PHE A 193 -0.85 -11.36 2.66
C PHE A 193 0.57 -11.75 2.21
N ILE A 194 0.72 -12.92 1.55
CA ILE A 194 2.02 -13.41 1.09
C ILE A 194 2.61 -12.48 0.03
N GLY A 195 1.81 -12.06 -0.96
CA GLY A 195 2.25 -11.17 -2.03
C GLY A 195 2.78 -9.85 -1.51
N ASN A 196 2.08 -9.24 -0.56
CA ASN A 196 2.49 -7.98 0.05
C ASN A 196 3.66 -8.14 1.02
N ALA A 197 3.77 -9.28 1.73
CA ALA A 197 4.96 -9.57 2.53
C ALA A 197 6.21 -9.73 1.64
N VAL A 198 6.10 -10.45 0.52
CA VAL A 198 7.18 -10.58 -0.47
C VAL A 198 7.55 -9.21 -1.06
N MET A 199 6.56 -8.41 -1.46
CA MET A 199 6.80 -7.05 -1.94
C MET A 199 7.52 -6.20 -0.89
N GLY A 200 7.09 -6.26 0.37
CA GLY A 200 7.73 -5.57 1.49
C GLY A 200 9.19 -6.00 1.68
N ALA A 201 9.49 -7.31 1.57
CA ALA A 201 10.85 -7.82 1.64
C ALA A 201 11.72 -7.34 0.47
N VAL A 202 11.22 -7.40 -0.77
CA VAL A 202 11.92 -6.93 -1.97
C VAL A 202 12.17 -5.42 -1.89
N PHE A 203 11.14 -4.63 -1.59
CA PHE A 203 11.25 -3.17 -1.49
C PHE A 203 12.17 -2.75 -0.35
N GLY A 204 12.05 -3.41 0.81
CA GLY A 204 12.96 -3.16 1.95
C GLY A 204 14.41 -3.48 1.60
N TRP A 205 14.67 -4.60 0.91
CA TRP A 205 16.02 -4.96 0.46
C TRP A 205 16.58 -3.94 -0.55
N VAL A 206 15.77 -3.52 -1.52
CA VAL A 206 16.14 -2.48 -2.49
C VAL A 206 16.44 -1.16 -1.78
N TYR A 207 15.61 -0.76 -0.82
CA TYR A 207 15.83 0.44 -0.02
C TYR A 207 17.13 0.35 0.82
N LEU A 208 17.39 -0.78 1.46
CA LEU A 208 18.66 -1.00 2.19
C LEU A 208 19.87 -0.85 1.27
N ARG A 209 19.75 -1.25 0.00
CA ARG A 209 20.85 -1.23 -0.97
C ARG A 209 21.06 0.14 -1.61
N TRP A 210 19.98 0.89 -1.88
CA TRP A 210 20.05 2.12 -2.67
C TRP A 210 19.79 3.40 -1.88
N GLY A 211 19.13 3.31 -0.72
CA GLY A 211 18.82 4.44 0.15
C GLY A 211 17.84 5.46 -0.45
N ARG A 212 17.04 5.05 -1.46
CA ARG A 212 16.06 5.93 -2.12
C ARG A 212 14.68 5.29 -2.11
N VAL A 213 13.70 6.06 -1.58
CA VAL A 213 12.31 5.60 -1.53
C VAL A 213 11.53 5.89 -2.81
N MET A 214 11.90 6.92 -3.61
CA MET A 214 11.14 7.31 -4.79
C MET A 214 10.91 6.20 -5.83
N PRO A 215 11.90 5.35 -6.21
CA PRO A 215 11.65 4.24 -7.13
C PRO A 215 10.57 3.28 -6.63
N LEU A 216 10.48 3.09 -5.29
CA LEU A 216 9.54 2.19 -4.64
C LEU A 216 8.14 2.80 -4.59
N VAL A 217 8.05 4.11 -4.31
CA VAL A 217 6.79 4.88 -4.43
C VAL A 217 6.26 4.81 -5.86
N ILE A 218 7.12 4.97 -6.88
CA ILE A 218 6.71 4.89 -8.28
C ILE A 218 6.24 3.47 -8.64
N ALA A 219 6.98 2.44 -8.22
CA ALA A 219 6.58 1.05 -8.47
C ALA A 219 5.22 0.72 -7.85
N HIS A 220 5.04 1.09 -6.58
CA HIS A 220 3.78 0.88 -5.85
C HIS A 220 2.63 1.67 -6.47
N PHE A 221 2.85 2.95 -6.77
CA PHE A 221 1.86 3.76 -7.47
C PHE A 221 1.40 3.12 -8.78
N LEU A 222 2.32 2.59 -9.59
CA LEU A 222 1.98 1.92 -10.83
C LEU A 222 1.19 0.63 -10.61
N LEU A 223 1.51 -0.16 -9.57
CA LEU A 223 0.76 -1.36 -9.21
C LEU A 223 -0.70 -1.02 -8.89
N ASP A 224 -0.91 -0.04 -8.02
CA ASP A 224 -2.25 0.39 -7.61
C ASP A 224 -2.99 1.11 -8.74
N ALA A 225 -2.34 2.01 -9.46
CA ALA A 225 -2.96 2.75 -10.56
C ALA A 225 -3.43 1.80 -11.67
N VAL A 226 -2.62 0.82 -12.06
CA VAL A 226 -3.00 -0.20 -13.06
C VAL A 226 -4.10 -1.10 -12.49
N GLY A 227 -4.01 -1.50 -11.22
CA GLY A 227 -5.05 -2.29 -10.55
C GLY A 227 -6.38 -1.54 -10.52
N PHE A 228 -6.42 -0.33 -9.97
CA PHE A 228 -7.67 0.43 -9.76
C PHE A 228 -8.28 0.92 -11.07
N VAL A 229 -7.50 1.61 -11.91
CA VAL A 229 -7.99 2.17 -13.17
C VAL A 229 -8.22 1.08 -14.21
N GLY A 230 -7.33 0.09 -14.30
CA GLY A 230 -7.50 -1.05 -15.20
C GLY A 230 -8.77 -1.84 -14.87
N PHE A 231 -9.02 -2.11 -13.60
CA PHE A 231 -10.24 -2.78 -13.17
C PHE A 231 -11.49 -1.93 -13.46
N ALA A 232 -11.46 -0.61 -13.18
CA ALA A 232 -12.59 0.28 -13.44
C ALA A 232 -12.96 0.36 -14.94
N LEU A 233 -11.96 0.31 -15.82
CA LEU A 233 -12.17 0.46 -17.27
C LEU A 233 -12.44 -0.87 -17.99
N ILE A 234 -11.83 -1.95 -17.57
CA ILE A 234 -11.81 -3.23 -18.29
C ILE A 234 -12.57 -4.33 -17.53
N GLY A 235 -12.60 -4.30 -16.20
CA GLY A 235 -13.22 -5.33 -15.37
C GLY A 235 -14.65 -5.70 -15.79
N PRO A 236 -15.55 -4.72 -15.96
CA PRO A 236 -16.93 -4.99 -16.40
C PRO A 236 -17.00 -5.64 -17.80
N ALA A 237 -16.09 -5.28 -18.72
CA ALA A 237 -16.06 -5.79 -20.08
C ALA A 237 -15.61 -7.28 -20.17
N ILE A 238 -14.86 -7.76 -19.17
CA ILE A 238 -14.36 -9.15 -19.12
C ILE A 238 -15.05 -9.99 -18.01
N GLY A 239 -16.16 -9.47 -17.45
CA GLY A 239 -16.95 -10.17 -16.46
C GLY A 239 -16.30 -10.31 -15.08
N ILE A 240 -15.32 -9.46 -14.77
CA ILE A 240 -14.70 -9.38 -13.46
C ILE A 240 -15.28 -8.15 -12.75
N GLY A 241 -16.05 -8.36 -11.67
CA GLY A 241 -16.60 -7.26 -10.85
C GLY A 241 -18.12 -7.13 -10.88
N GLY A 242 -18.84 -8.20 -11.27
CA GLY A 242 -20.28 -8.33 -11.09
C GLY A 242 -20.62 -9.05 -9.80
#